data_59d5bf3e8e703fe2786d29f6b756ff97
#
_entry.id   59d5bf3e8e703fe2786d29f6b756ff97
#
_cell.length_a   1.000
_cell.length_b   1.000
_cell.length_c   1.000
_cell.angle_alpha   90.00
_cell.angle_beta   90.00
_cell.angle_gamma   90.00
#
_symmetry.space_group_name_H-M   'P 1'
#
loop_
_entity.id
_entity.type
_entity.pdbx_description
1 polymer ?
#
loop_
_entity_poly.entity_id
_entity_poly.type
_entity_poly.pdbx_seq_one_letter_code
_entity_poly.pdbx_strand_id
1 'polypeptide(L)'
;MPVSLLYKNLRKRLSVLKKQFLDFNSDNSPSSQNQDKLRAFKLLAHAEIESYIEDAALDIWKGCKSEWTNNKRFLPSLVFLIMYSSSKFEANEHQLIVDERIEQILNTYQNVVSKNNGIMRKNILQLFMPLGIKYADIDSTWLSTINSYGSSRGNVAHTSFAVQQQLDMKDELNNLDLVLKGIKKLDLRLQTLSTNLRKPF
;
A
#
# COMPACT_ATOMS: atom_id res chain seq x y z
N MET A 1 -2.12 -11.33 -16.74
CA MET A 1 -1.33 -10.10 -16.94
C MET A 1 0.00 -10.22 -16.20
N PRO A 2 1.10 -9.62 -16.68
CA PRO A 2 2.33 -9.56 -15.91
C PRO A 2 2.17 -8.60 -14.72
N VAL A 3 2.96 -8.80 -13.66
CA VAL A 3 3.02 -7.87 -12.53
C VAL A 3 3.65 -6.54 -12.94
N SER A 4 3.30 -5.46 -12.21
CA SER A 4 3.80 -4.10 -12.45
C SER A 4 5.32 -3.97 -12.28
N LEU A 5 5.88 -2.88 -12.80
CA LEU A 5 7.27 -2.52 -12.54
C LEU A 5 7.47 -2.18 -11.05
N LEU A 6 6.50 -1.52 -10.41
CA LEU A 6 6.53 -1.24 -8.98
C LEU A 6 6.67 -2.51 -8.14
N TYR A 7 5.85 -3.54 -8.42
CA TYR A 7 5.95 -4.82 -7.72
C TYR A 7 7.30 -5.53 -7.96
N LYS A 8 7.83 -5.47 -9.19
CA LYS A 8 9.16 -6.02 -9.50
C LYS A 8 10.26 -5.30 -8.71
N ASN A 9 10.18 -3.98 -8.61
CA ASN A 9 11.12 -3.17 -7.84
C ASN A 9 11.04 -3.49 -6.34
N LEU A 10 9.83 -3.59 -5.77
CA LEU A 10 9.63 -4.05 -4.40
C LEU A 10 10.32 -5.40 -4.15
N ARG A 11 10.08 -6.40 -5.00
CA ARG A 11 10.68 -7.74 -4.88
C ARG A 11 12.22 -7.69 -4.94
N LYS A 12 12.76 -6.90 -5.87
CA LYS A 12 14.21 -6.70 -6.00
C LYS A 12 14.79 -6.07 -4.74
N ARG A 13 14.16 -5.03 -4.23
CA ARG A 13 14.62 -4.33 -3.05
C ARG A 13 14.59 -5.21 -1.80
N LEU A 14 13.51 -5.95 -1.58
CA LEU A 14 13.41 -6.92 -0.48
C LEU A 14 14.46 -8.03 -0.58
N SER A 15 14.80 -8.48 -1.79
CA SER A 15 15.90 -9.44 -2.00
C SER A 15 17.27 -8.87 -1.59
N VAL A 16 17.53 -7.60 -1.87
CA VAL A 16 18.75 -6.90 -1.43
C VAL A 16 18.78 -6.80 0.09
N LEU A 17 17.69 -6.36 0.73
CA LEU A 17 17.60 -6.27 2.19
C LEU A 17 17.83 -7.63 2.85
N LYS A 18 17.23 -8.70 2.30
CA LYS A 18 17.45 -10.06 2.80
C LYS A 18 18.91 -10.44 2.77
N LYS A 19 19.62 -10.22 1.68
CA LYS A 19 21.07 -10.51 1.57
C LYS A 19 21.90 -9.67 2.54
N GLN A 20 21.53 -8.40 2.73
CA GLN A 20 22.29 -7.47 3.57
C GLN A 20 22.15 -7.76 5.08
N PHE A 21 20.96 -8.13 5.51
CA PHE A 21 20.63 -8.23 6.94
C PHE A 21 20.50 -9.66 7.46
N LEU A 22 20.21 -10.65 6.59
CA LEU A 22 19.95 -12.03 7.00
C LEU A 22 20.98 -13.02 6.47
N ASP A 23 22.22 -12.55 6.24
CA ASP A 23 23.36 -13.39 5.87
C ASP A 23 24.01 -14.01 7.13
N PHE A 24 23.24 -14.84 7.84
CA PHE A 24 23.71 -15.61 9.00
C PHE A 24 22.89 -16.90 9.13
N ASN A 25 23.49 -17.95 9.70
CA ASN A 25 22.84 -19.23 9.90
C ASN A 25 21.78 -19.10 11.02
N SER A 26 20.54 -19.53 10.73
CA SER A 26 19.43 -19.56 11.69
C SER A 26 19.64 -20.56 12.84
N ASP A 27 20.54 -21.54 12.66
CA ASP A 27 20.77 -22.63 13.62
C ASP A 27 21.68 -22.22 14.80
N ASN A 28 22.35 -21.08 14.69
CA ASN A 28 23.09 -20.52 15.82
C ASN A 28 22.16 -19.78 16.75
N SER A 29 22.28 -20.02 18.06
CA SER A 29 21.56 -19.27 19.10
C SER A 29 21.55 -17.77 18.75
N PRO A 30 20.39 -17.12 18.79
CA PRO A 30 20.25 -15.75 18.28
C PRO A 30 21.13 -14.80 19.11
N SER A 31 22.31 -14.46 18.57
CA SER A 31 23.12 -13.41 19.19
C SER A 31 22.33 -12.09 19.18
N SER A 32 22.61 -11.21 20.12
CA SER A 32 21.97 -9.86 20.14
C SER A 32 22.15 -9.15 18.81
N GLN A 33 23.32 -9.27 18.19
CA GLN A 33 23.61 -8.69 16.87
C GLN A 33 22.71 -9.25 15.74
N ASN A 34 22.44 -10.57 15.75
CA ASN A 34 21.55 -11.19 14.76
C ASN A 34 20.09 -10.76 14.97
N GLN A 35 19.67 -10.57 16.22
CA GLN A 35 18.36 -10.02 16.54
C GLN A 35 18.20 -8.57 16.05
N ASP A 36 19.23 -7.75 16.19
CA ASP A 36 19.21 -6.36 15.69
C ASP A 36 19.16 -6.31 14.17
N LYS A 37 19.90 -7.18 13.47
CA LYS A 37 19.83 -7.32 12.03
C LYS A 37 18.42 -7.74 11.57
N LEU A 38 17.82 -8.70 12.25
CA LEU A 38 16.46 -9.18 11.92
C LEU A 38 15.40 -8.09 12.14
N ARG A 39 15.53 -7.31 13.22
CA ARG A 39 14.67 -6.14 13.48
C ARG A 39 14.83 -5.06 12.41
N ALA A 40 16.08 -4.75 12.05
CA ALA A 40 16.35 -3.79 10.97
C ALA A 40 15.75 -4.25 9.64
N PHE A 41 15.90 -5.53 9.31
CA PHE A 41 15.27 -6.12 8.13
C PHE A 41 13.75 -5.93 8.15
N LYS A 42 13.10 -6.27 9.27
CA LYS A 42 11.64 -6.15 9.43
C LYS A 42 11.16 -4.71 9.24
N LEU A 43 11.84 -3.74 9.85
CA LEU A 43 11.50 -2.32 9.74
C LEU A 43 11.65 -1.82 8.30
N LEU A 44 12.74 -2.16 7.64
CA LEU A 44 13.00 -1.75 6.25
C LEU A 44 12.07 -2.46 5.27
N ALA A 45 11.81 -3.76 5.45
CA ALA A 45 10.85 -4.48 4.62
C ALA A 45 9.44 -3.88 4.73
N HIS A 46 9.02 -3.47 5.93
CA HIS A 46 7.76 -2.77 6.13
C HIS A 46 7.73 -1.44 5.36
N ALA A 47 8.80 -0.63 5.46
CA ALA A 47 8.88 0.67 4.77
C ALA A 47 8.84 0.51 3.24
N GLU A 48 9.49 -0.51 2.68
CA GLU A 48 9.43 -0.79 1.24
C GLU A 48 8.02 -1.21 0.79
N ILE A 49 7.29 -1.96 1.61
CA ILE A 49 5.89 -2.33 1.33
C ILE A 49 4.99 -1.10 1.44
N GLU A 50 5.20 -0.24 2.43
CA GLU A 50 4.47 1.02 2.61
C GLU A 50 4.64 1.93 1.39
N SER A 51 5.88 2.17 0.97
CA SER A 51 6.17 2.93 -0.26
C SER A 51 5.50 2.33 -1.49
N TYR A 52 5.52 0.99 -1.65
CA TYR A 52 4.86 0.33 -2.77
C TYR A 52 3.34 0.59 -2.80
N ILE A 53 2.63 0.48 -1.67
CA ILE A 53 1.16 0.67 -1.66
C ILE A 53 0.80 2.13 -1.94
N GLU A 54 1.59 3.08 -1.47
CA GLU A 54 1.43 4.50 -1.72
C GLU A 54 1.68 4.85 -3.18
N ASP A 55 2.79 4.38 -3.74
CA ASP A 55 3.12 4.58 -5.15
C ASP A 55 2.09 3.96 -6.09
N ALA A 56 1.59 2.76 -5.75
CA ALA A 56 0.56 2.09 -6.54
C ALA A 56 -0.78 2.86 -6.52
N ALA A 57 -1.14 3.47 -5.39
CA ALA A 57 -2.30 4.34 -5.28
C ALA A 57 -2.11 5.64 -6.06
N LEU A 58 -0.91 6.26 -5.96
CA LEU A 58 -0.56 7.48 -6.69
C LEU A 58 -0.51 7.28 -8.21
N ASP A 59 -0.12 6.11 -8.71
CA ASP A 59 -0.11 5.84 -10.15
C ASP A 59 -1.52 5.90 -10.75
N ILE A 60 -2.53 5.34 -10.05
CA ILE A 60 -3.92 5.43 -10.50
C ILE A 60 -4.43 6.87 -10.40
N TRP A 61 -4.12 7.56 -9.30
CA TRP A 61 -4.48 8.95 -9.11
C TRP A 61 -3.88 9.86 -10.21
N LYS A 62 -2.59 9.68 -10.55
CA LYS A 62 -1.93 10.42 -11.65
C LYS A 62 -2.65 10.19 -12.99
N GLY A 63 -3.06 8.95 -13.25
CA GLY A 63 -3.86 8.61 -14.42
C GLY A 63 -5.18 9.37 -14.46
N CYS A 64 -5.92 9.40 -13.34
CA CYS A 64 -7.17 10.15 -13.22
C CYS A 64 -6.97 11.66 -13.44
N LYS A 65 -5.94 12.24 -12.80
CA LYS A 65 -5.62 13.66 -12.93
C LYS A 65 -5.25 14.02 -14.37
N SER A 66 -4.39 13.23 -14.98
CA SER A 66 -3.94 13.47 -16.37
C SER A 66 -5.08 13.40 -17.37
N GLU A 67 -5.95 12.38 -17.30
CA GLU A 67 -7.11 12.25 -18.21
C GLU A 67 -8.12 13.36 -18.02
N TRP A 68 -8.38 13.76 -16.78
CA TRP A 68 -9.26 14.89 -16.52
C TRP A 68 -8.68 16.22 -17.04
N THR A 69 -7.42 16.50 -16.71
CA THR A 69 -6.78 17.78 -17.10
C THR A 69 -6.69 17.94 -18.61
N ASN A 70 -6.24 16.87 -19.31
CA ASN A 70 -5.94 16.95 -20.75
C ASN A 70 -7.14 16.66 -21.63
N ASN A 71 -8.03 15.76 -21.23
CA ASN A 71 -9.08 15.20 -22.08
C ASN A 71 -10.49 15.42 -21.53
N LYS A 72 -10.63 15.99 -20.32
CA LYS A 72 -11.92 16.14 -19.59
C LYS A 72 -12.67 14.82 -19.47
N ARG A 73 -11.93 13.72 -19.33
CA ARG A 73 -12.48 12.37 -19.37
C ARG A 73 -12.60 11.78 -17.97
N PHE A 74 -13.79 11.26 -17.65
CA PHE A 74 -14.03 10.53 -16.42
C PHE A 74 -13.52 9.10 -16.54
N LEU A 75 -12.48 8.78 -15.78
CA LEU A 75 -12.06 7.40 -15.59
C LEU A 75 -12.90 6.76 -14.47
N PRO A 76 -13.13 5.43 -14.50
CA PRO A 76 -13.88 4.75 -13.42
C PRO A 76 -13.36 5.08 -12.03
N SER A 77 -12.05 5.10 -11.81
CA SER A 77 -11.48 5.46 -10.51
C SER A 77 -11.75 6.91 -10.10
N LEU A 78 -11.83 7.84 -11.05
CA LEU A 78 -12.24 9.22 -10.75
C LEU A 78 -13.71 9.28 -10.30
N VAL A 79 -14.58 8.51 -10.96
CA VAL A 79 -16.00 8.42 -10.56
C VAL A 79 -16.11 7.86 -9.12
N PHE A 80 -15.35 6.81 -8.78
CA PHE A 80 -15.31 6.29 -7.42
C PHE A 80 -14.79 7.32 -6.41
N LEU A 81 -13.74 8.08 -6.74
CA LEU A 81 -13.23 9.16 -5.89
C LEU A 81 -14.32 10.22 -5.63
N ILE A 82 -15.08 10.61 -6.66
CA ILE A 82 -16.20 11.55 -6.54
C ILE A 82 -17.27 10.98 -5.61
N MET A 83 -17.68 9.73 -5.80
CA MET A 83 -18.69 9.06 -4.96
C MET A 83 -18.23 8.96 -3.50
N TYR A 84 -16.96 8.66 -3.26
CA TYR A 84 -16.40 8.57 -1.90
C TYR A 84 -16.29 9.92 -1.20
N SER A 85 -16.11 11.00 -1.95
CA SER A 85 -15.97 12.36 -1.41
C SER A 85 -17.31 13.07 -1.20
N SER A 86 -18.39 12.62 -1.85
CA SER A 86 -19.68 13.31 -1.94
C SER A 86 -20.64 13.03 -0.78
N SER A 87 -20.14 12.72 0.41
CA SER A 87 -20.99 12.34 1.55
C SER A 87 -21.88 13.47 2.12
N LYS A 88 -21.77 14.73 1.64
CA LYS A 88 -22.66 15.81 2.04
C LYS A 88 -22.91 16.78 0.88
N PHE A 89 -24.15 16.86 0.42
CA PHE A 89 -24.64 17.99 -0.34
C PHE A 89 -24.92 19.14 0.65
N GLU A 90 -23.94 19.97 0.91
CA GLU A 90 -24.19 21.26 1.55
C GLU A 90 -24.43 22.28 0.43
N ALA A 91 -25.61 22.87 0.43
CA ALA A 91 -25.90 24.02 -0.42
C ALA A 91 -25.07 25.21 0.10
N ASN A 92 -23.93 25.47 -0.52
CA ASN A 92 -23.13 26.64 -0.25
C ASN A 92 -23.46 27.74 -1.25
N GLU A 93 -23.41 28.99 -0.81
CA GLU A 93 -23.65 30.17 -1.66
C GLU A 93 -22.65 30.29 -2.83
N HIS A 94 -21.51 29.58 -2.75
CA HIS A 94 -20.54 29.49 -3.84
C HIS A 94 -20.62 28.12 -4.53
N GLN A 95 -21.33 28.07 -5.64
CA GLN A 95 -21.37 26.89 -6.49
C GLN A 95 -20.01 26.74 -7.22
N LEU A 96 -19.22 25.76 -6.78
CA LEU A 96 -17.98 25.42 -7.47
C LEU A 96 -18.29 24.89 -8.88
N ILE A 97 -17.54 25.35 -9.86
CA ILE A 97 -17.55 24.74 -11.20
C ILE A 97 -17.00 23.31 -11.10
N VAL A 98 -17.40 22.45 -12.04
CA VAL A 98 -17.05 21.02 -12.04
C VAL A 98 -15.55 20.80 -11.96
N ASP A 99 -14.76 21.60 -12.70
CA ASP A 99 -13.30 21.49 -12.71
C ASP A 99 -12.68 21.73 -11.32
N GLU A 100 -13.12 22.77 -10.63
CA GLU A 100 -12.64 23.09 -9.28
C GLU A 100 -13.00 21.99 -8.27
N ARG A 101 -14.21 21.45 -8.39
CA ARG A 101 -14.67 20.37 -7.51
C ARG A 101 -13.85 19.10 -7.72
N ILE A 102 -13.58 18.72 -8.95
CA ILE A 102 -12.76 17.54 -9.26
C ILE A 102 -11.33 17.75 -8.78
N GLU A 103 -10.78 18.95 -8.96
CA GLU A 103 -9.44 19.25 -8.48
C GLU A 103 -9.34 19.16 -6.94
N GLN A 104 -10.33 19.66 -6.21
CA GLN A 104 -10.42 19.51 -4.75
C GLN A 104 -10.46 18.04 -4.34
N ILE A 105 -11.24 17.21 -5.04
CA ILE A 105 -11.34 15.77 -4.77
C ILE A 105 -10.00 15.07 -4.99
N LEU A 106 -9.35 15.37 -6.10
CA LEU A 106 -8.04 14.81 -6.43
C LEU A 106 -6.98 15.22 -5.39
N ASN A 107 -6.95 16.50 -4.99
CA ASN A 107 -6.03 17.01 -3.99
C ASN A 107 -6.32 16.41 -2.60
N THR A 108 -7.60 16.24 -2.25
CA THR A 108 -7.99 15.57 -1.01
C THR A 108 -7.49 14.14 -0.96
N TYR A 109 -7.66 13.39 -2.05
CA TYR A 109 -7.16 12.01 -2.10
C TYR A 109 -5.62 11.95 -2.06
N GLN A 110 -4.92 12.83 -2.77
CA GLN A 110 -3.46 12.94 -2.69
C GLN A 110 -2.99 13.17 -1.25
N ASN A 111 -3.70 14.04 -0.50
CA ASN A 111 -3.42 14.26 0.92
C ASN A 111 -3.68 13.02 1.78
N VAL A 112 -4.68 12.20 1.44
CA VAL A 112 -4.90 10.91 2.12
C VAL A 112 -3.70 9.98 1.91
N VAL A 113 -3.17 9.88 0.68
CA VAL A 113 -2.00 9.05 0.38
C VAL A 113 -0.76 9.59 1.10
N SER A 114 -0.48 10.90 1.03
CA SER A 114 0.70 11.50 1.64
C SER A 114 0.72 11.45 3.18
N LYS A 115 -0.45 11.29 3.80
CA LYS A 115 -0.60 11.12 5.25
C LYS A 115 -0.72 9.66 5.67
N ASN A 116 -0.59 8.73 4.73
CA ASN A 116 -0.59 7.32 5.08
C ASN A 116 0.58 7.02 6.02
N ASN A 117 0.35 6.16 6.99
CA ASN A 117 1.37 5.72 7.92
C ASN A 117 1.09 4.26 8.29
N GLY A 118 1.72 3.37 7.55
CA GLY A 118 1.65 1.94 7.75
C GLY A 118 0.91 1.17 6.66
N ILE A 119 0.87 -0.14 6.85
CA ILE A 119 0.37 -1.11 5.86
C ILE A 119 -0.77 -1.97 6.42
N MET A 120 -1.36 -1.58 7.56
CA MET A 120 -2.43 -2.37 8.17
C MET A 120 -3.69 -2.39 7.29
N ARG A 121 -4.62 -3.27 7.62
CA ARG A 121 -5.92 -3.39 6.93
C ARG A 121 -6.58 -2.04 6.66
N LYS A 122 -6.61 -1.14 7.65
CA LYS A 122 -7.20 0.20 7.51
C LYS A 122 -6.53 1.02 6.41
N ASN A 123 -5.20 0.94 6.30
CA ASN A 123 -4.41 1.66 5.30
C ASN A 123 -4.72 1.14 3.89
N ILE A 124 -4.75 -0.18 3.70
CA ILE A 124 -5.11 -0.82 2.42
C ILE A 124 -6.51 -0.39 1.97
N LEU A 125 -7.50 -0.46 2.86
CA LEU A 125 -8.87 -0.09 2.53
C LEU A 125 -9.00 1.41 2.23
N GLN A 126 -8.36 2.26 3.03
CA GLN A 126 -8.39 3.72 2.87
C GLN A 126 -7.76 4.18 1.56
N LEU A 127 -6.71 3.50 1.10
CA LEU A 127 -6.03 3.84 -0.15
C LEU A 127 -6.75 3.29 -1.38
N PHE A 128 -7.29 2.07 -1.35
CA PHE A 128 -7.72 1.41 -2.58
C PHE A 128 -9.23 1.35 -2.80
N MET A 129 -10.06 1.39 -1.76
CA MET A 129 -11.52 1.44 -1.94
C MET A 129 -12.00 2.71 -2.66
N PRO A 130 -11.46 3.91 -2.36
CA PRO A 130 -11.83 5.13 -3.10
C PRO A 130 -11.43 5.09 -4.58
N LEU A 131 -10.48 4.24 -4.96
CA LEU A 131 -10.07 4.03 -6.36
C LEU A 131 -10.93 3.00 -7.10
N GLY A 132 -11.89 2.36 -6.42
CA GLY A 132 -12.82 1.40 -7.02
C GLY A 132 -12.44 -0.07 -6.80
N ILE A 133 -11.47 -0.38 -5.93
CA ILE A 133 -11.26 -1.75 -5.44
C ILE A 133 -12.39 -2.09 -4.46
N LYS A 134 -13.17 -3.10 -4.77
CA LYS A 134 -14.26 -3.55 -3.90
C LYS A 134 -13.70 -4.36 -2.73
N TYR A 135 -14.28 -4.19 -1.56
CA TYR A 135 -13.91 -4.99 -0.38
C TYR A 135 -13.97 -6.49 -0.64
N ALA A 136 -15.00 -6.94 -1.36
CA ALA A 136 -15.18 -8.36 -1.73
C ALA A 136 -14.09 -8.90 -2.67
N ASP A 137 -13.36 -8.03 -3.37
CA ASP A 137 -12.27 -8.41 -4.27
C ASP A 137 -10.93 -8.61 -3.52
N ILE A 138 -10.88 -8.24 -2.24
CA ILE A 138 -9.69 -8.38 -1.40
C ILE A 138 -9.86 -9.60 -0.49
N ASP A 139 -8.87 -10.48 -0.50
CA ASP A 139 -8.85 -11.68 0.34
C ASP A 139 -8.84 -11.28 1.83
N SER A 140 -9.87 -11.66 2.57
CA SER A 140 -10.02 -11.30 3.99
C SER A 140 -8.93 -11.93 4.88
N THR A 141 -8.47 -13.13 4.54
CA THR A 141 -7.37 -13.80 5.24
C THR A 141 -6.07 -13.01 5.04
N TRP A 142 -5.83 -12.55 3.80
CA TRP A 142 -4.67 -11.68 3.55
C TRP A 142 -4.77 -10.34 4.29
N LEU A 143 -5.97 -9.73 4.35
CA LEU A 143 -6.16 -8.49 5.13
C LEU A 143 -5.84 -8.70 6.62
N SER A 144 -6.15 -9.87 7.17
CA SER A 144 -5.75 -10.22 8.54
C SER A 144 -4.24 -10.42 8.66
N THR A 145 -3.63 -11.09 7.68
CA THR A 145 -2.18 -11.30 7.63
C THR A 145 -1.40 -9.99 7.57
N ILE A 146 -1.76 -9.09 6.65
CA ILE A 146 -1.06 -7.80 6.52
C ILE A 146 -1.32 -6.88 7.72
N ASN A 147 -2.50 -6.99 8.35
CA ASN A 147 -2.80 -6.28 9.57
C ASN A 147 -1.89 -6.71 10.73
N SER A 148 -1.72 -8.01 10.94
CA SER A 148 -0.83 -8.57 11.96
C SER A 148 0.63 -8.22 11.69
N TYR A 149 1.06 -8.34 10.43
CA TYR A 149 2.41 -7.98 10.00
C TYR A 149 2.69 -6.48 10.21
N GLY A 150 1.75 -5.60 9.82
CA GLY A 150 1.88 -4.16 10.01
C GLY A 150 1.89 -3.75 11.48
N SER A 151 1.03 -4.35 12.31
CA SER A 151 0.99 -4.04 13.75
C SER A 151 2.26 -4.48 14.48
N SER A 152 2.88 -5.60 14.08
CA SER A 152 4.10 -6.11 14.71
C SER A 152 5.33 -5.20 14.55
N ARG A 153 5.33 -4.28 13.54
CA ARG A 153 6.36 -3.24 13.41
C ARG A 153 6.37 -2.30 14.62
N GLY A 154 5.18 -1.92 15.11
CA GLY A 154 5.06 -1.02 16.25
C GLY A 154 5.78 -1.54 17.49
N ASN A 155 5.68 -2.83 17.75
CA ASN A 155 6.38 -3.47 18.86
C ASN A 155 7.91 -3.39 18.71
N VAL A 156 8.43 -3.54 17.49
CA VAL A 156 9.87 -3.44 17.23
C VAL A 156 10.37 -1.99 17.31
N ALA A 157 9.58 -1.01 16.84
CA ALA A 157 10.00 0.37 16.76
C ALA A 157 9.94 1.13 18.11
N HIS A 158 9.03 0.73 19.01
CA HIS A 158 8.72 1.51 20.22
C HIS A 158 9.08 0.80 21.54
N THR A 159 9.59 -0.42 21.48
CA THR A 159 9.95 -1.19 22.68
C THR A 159 11.46 -1.24 22.83
N SER A 160 11.97 -0.98 24.04
CA SER A 160 13.42 -1.10 24.30
C SER A 160 13.90 -2.53 24.16
N PHE A 161 15.16 -2.71 23.79
CA PHE A 161 15.81 -4.01 23.60
C PHE A 161 15.57 -4.99 24.77
N ALA A 162 15.56 -4.49 26.01
CA ALA A 162 15.42 -5.30 27.22
C ALA A 162 14.04 -5.98 27.34
N VAL A 163 13.00 -5.48 26.65
CA VAL A 163 11.61 -5.96 26.75
C VAL A 163 11.15 -6.61 25.44
N GLN A 164 11.95 -6.52 24.39
CA GLN A 164 11.58 -7.06 23.08
C GLN A 164 11.64 -8.59 23.06
N GLN A 165 10.58 -9.22 22.56
CA GLN A 165 10.59 -10.65 22.27
C GLN A 165 11.62 -10.98 21.19
N GLN A 166 12.23 -12.15 21.29
CA GLN A 166 13.09 -12.67 20.23
C GLN A 166 12.26 -12.93 18.98
N LEU A 167 12.80 -12.49 17.85
CA LEU A 167 12.21 -12.75 16.53
C LEU A 167 12.81 -14.06 15.99
N ASP A 168 11.95 -14.89 15.39
CA ASP A 168 12.37 -16.04 14.61
C ASP A 168 12.51 -15.64 13.14
N MET A 169 13.68 -15.90 12.54
CA MET A 169 13.96 -15.51 11.16
C MET A 169 13.07 -16.26 10.16
N LYS A 170 12.79 -17.53 10.40
CA LYS A 170 11.97 -18.36 9.52
C LYS A 170 10.52 -17.87 9.53
N ASP A 171 10.00 -17.54 10.71
CA ASP A 171 8.66 -17.01 10.86
C ASP A 171 8.52 -15.63 10.21
N GLU A 172 9.51 -14.74 10.37
CA GLU A 172 9.49 -13.42 9.74
C GLU A 172 9.52 -13.53 8.20
N LEU A 173 10.33 -14.44 7.64
CA LEU A 173 10.36 -14.68 6.20
C LEU A 173 9.07 -15.31 5.68
N ASN A 174 8.47 -16.23 6.41
CA ASN A 174 7.18 -16.84 6.07
C ASN A 174 6.06 -15.79 6.08
N ASN A 175 6.01 -14.95 7.10
CA ASN A 175 5.03 -13.87 7.21
C ASN A 175 5.17 -12.86 6.05
N LEU A 176 6.41 -12.45 5.75
CA LEU A 176 6.68 -11.58 4.61
C LEU A 176 6.23 -12.21 3.29
N ASP A 177 6.49 -13.50 3.07
CA ASP A 177 6.07 -14.19 1.85
C ASP A 177 4.54 -14.24 1.70
N LEU A 178 3.80 -14.47 2.79
CA LEU A 178 2.34 -14.41 2.80
C LEU A 178 1.83 -13.01 2.47
N VAL A 179 2.43 -11.97 3.03
CA VAL A 179 2.10 -10.57 2.70
C VAL A 179 2.33 -10.30 1.21
N LEU A 180 3.48 -10.72 0.67
CA LEU A 180 3.83 -10.49 -0.73
C LEU A 180 2.96 -11.27 -1.72
N LYS A 181 2.47 -12.45 -1.36
CA LYS A 181 1.49 -13.19 -2.17
C LYS A 181 0.19 -12.39 -2.35
N GLY A 182 -0.30 -11.76 -1.30
CA GLY A 182 -1.50 -10.94 -1.40
C GLY A 182 -1.25 -9.60 -2.11
N ILE A 183 -0.09 -8.96 -1.86
CA ILE A 183 0.32 -7.75 -2.61
C ILE A 183 0.35 -8.06 -4.11
N LYS A 184 0.86 -9.23 -4.53
CA LYS A 184 0.85 -9.64 -5.93
C LYS A 184 -0.56 -9.71 -6.51
N LYS A 185 -1.52 -10.26 -5.76
CA LYS A 185 -2.94 -10.31 -6.19
C LYS A 185 -3.52 -8.90 -6.32
N LEU A 186 -3.24 -8.03 -5.35
CA LEU A 186 -3.64 -6.62 -5.39
C LEU A 186 -3.02 -5.91 -6.61
N ASP A 187 -1.72 -6.06 -6.85
CA ASP A 187 -1.01 -5.49 -8.00
C ASP A 187 -1.67 -5.86 -9.33
N LEU A 188 -2.00 -7.15 -9.52
CA LEU A 188 -2.69 -7.61 -10.74
C LEU A 188 -4.07 -6.97 -10.88
N ARG A 189 -4.78 -6.75 -9.77
CA ARG A 189 -6.09 -6.09 -9.79
C ARG A 189 -5.97 -4.62 -10.15
N LEU A 190 -4.99 -3.91 -9.59
CA LEU A 190 -4.69 -2.52 -9.91
C LEU A 190 -4.31 -2.34 -11.38
N GLN A 191 -3.55 -3.27 -11.95
CA GLN A 191 -3.23 -3.29 -13.37
C GLN A 191 -4.48 -3.45 -14.25
N THR A 192 -5.45 -4.26 -13.82
CA THR A 192 -6.72 -4.42 -14.53
C THR A 192 -7.50 -3.10 -14.52
N LEU A 193 -7.53 -2.38 -13.39
CA LEU A 193 -8.11 -1.05 -13.32
C LEU A 193 -7.42 -0.10 -14.30
N SER A 194 -6.10 -0.01 -14.25
CA SER A 194 -5.32 0.87 -15.13
C SER A 194 -5.51 0.55 -16.62
N THR A 195 -5.69 -0.72 -16.99
CA THR A 195 -5.87 -1.14 -18.40
C THR A 195 -7.28 -0.86 -18.89
N ASN A 196 -8.29 -1.02 -18.05
CA ASN A 196 -9.67 -0.64 -18.37
C ASN A 196 -9.83 0.88 -18.52
N LEU A 197 -8.91 1.67 -17.92
CA LEU A 197 -8.85 3.11 -18.06
C LEU A 197 -8.48 3.58 -19.50
N ARG A 198 -7.85 2.69 -20.29
CA ARG A 198 -7.39 3.01 -21.65
C ARG A 198 -8.38 2.61 -22.76
N LYS A 199 -9.47 1.89 -22.42
CA LYS A 199 -10.50 1.55 -23.38
C LYS A 199 -11.52 2.68 -23.45
N PRO A 200 -11.83 3.24 -24.64
CA PRO A 200 -12.97 4.13 -24.81
C PRO A 200 -14.27 3.38 -24.46
N PHE A 201 -15.22 4.08 -23.82
CA PHE A 201 -16.60 3.62 -23.74
C PHE A 201 -17.21 3.59 -25.13
#